data_2f693f292d7a94a4a0cd4c8fd7819a41
#
_entry.id   2f693f292d7a94a4a0cd4c8fd7819a41
#
_cell.length_a   1.000
_cell.length_b   1.000
_cell.length_c   1.000
_cell.angle_alpha   90.00
_cell.angle_beta   90.00
_cell.angle_gamma   90.00
#
_symmetry.space_group_name_H-M   'P 1'
#
loop_
_entity.id
_entity.type
_entity.pdbx_description
1 polymer ?
#
loop_
_entity_poly.entity_id
_entity_poly.type
_entity_poly.pdbx_seq_one_letter_code
_entity_poly.pdbx_strand_id
1 'polypeptide(L)'
;MTLPGITQSPYWHEQLGETPELCTTLPGQVDVLVVGSGYTGLSAAIQTARGGRTTLVLDSDDPGFGCSTRNGGQISTSVKPSLEKLSAKFGPEKARRIRAEGVNALHWVRNFTETEGLDCDLRRVGRFHAAHTPQHYETLVREAEQLRSQENIESFAVPRSEQRRELGSDAYFGGVVFSDHCSIHPAKFHRELLRLALTADVEVMGHCAVTRIERTSSGFEVNTAKGVVQARDVIVATNGYTTALTPWLQRRVIPIGS
;
A
#
# COMPACT_ATOMS: atom_id res chain seq x y z
N MET A 1 -10.06 -19.95 -20.40
CA MET A 1 -11.11 -19.69 -21.39
C MET A 1 -11.62 -18.26 -21.14
N THR A 2 -11.27 -17.32 -21.99
CA THR A 2 -11.66 -15.90 -21.84
C THR A 2 -13.06 -15.74 -22.44
N LEU A 3 -14.01 -15.26 -21.66
CA LEU A 3 -15.35 -14.97 -22.20
C LEU A 3 -15.26 -13.78 -23.17
N PRO A 4 -15.93 -13.83 -24.35
CA PRO A 4 -15.94 -12.72 -25.29
C PRO A 4 -16.49 -11.44 -24.64
N GLY A 5 -15.79 -10.34 -24.81
CA GLY A 5 -16.19 -9.02 -24.28
C GLY A 5 -15.78 -8.74 -22.83
N ILE A 6 -15.04 -9.64 -22.16
CA ILE A 6 -14.46 -9.37 -20.84
C ILE A 6 -13.02 -8.91 -20.98
N THR A 7 -12.75 -7.68 -20.52
CA THR A 7 -11.41 -7.14 -20.40
C THR A 7 -10.75 -7.70 -19.13
N GLN A 8 -9.53 -8.23 -19.27
CA GLN A 8 -8.75 -8.73 -18.12
C GLN A 8 -7.82 -7.67 -17.49
N SER A 9 -8.00 -6.41 -17.85
CA SER A 9 -7.29 -5.28 -17.25
C SER A 9 -8.02 -4.80 -16.00
N PRO A 10 -7.31 -4.40 -14.94
CA PRO A 10 -7.93 -3.72 -13.81
C PRO A 10 -8.62 -2.43 -14.25
N TYR A 11 -9.81 -2.15 -13.74
CA TYR A 11 -10.59 -0.94 -14.05
C TYR A 11 -9.75 0.35 -13.90
N TRP A 12 -8.95 0.42 -12.86
CA TRP A 12 -8.10 1.57 -12.59
C TRP A 12 -7.10 1.90 -13.70
N HIS A 13 -6.70 0.91 -14.51
CA HIS A 13 -5.72 1.10 -15.59
C HIS A 13 -6.32 1.80 -16.80
N GLU A 14 -7.65 1.73 -17.00
CA GLU A 14 -8.33 2.39 -18.11
C GLU A 14 -8.26 3.92 -18.03
N GLN A 15 -7.98 4.46 -16.85
CA GLN A 15 -7.90 5.90 -16.58
C GLN A 15 -6.45 6.42 -16.50
N LEU A 16 -5.47 5.56 -16.76
CA LEU A 16 -4.07 5.98 -16.78
C LEU A 16 -3.68 6.47 -18.18
N GLY A 17 -2.95 7.58 -18.22
CA GLY A 17 -2.24 7.99 -19.42
C GLY A 17 -1.05 7.09 -19.76
N GLU A 18 -0.21 7.55 -20.68
CA GLU A 18 1.00 6.83 -21.10
C GLU A 18 1.94 6.52 -19.93
N THR A 19 2.60 5.37 -20.02
CA THR A 19 3.64 5.00 -19.03
C THR A 19 4.87 5.87 -19.24
N PRO A 20 5.46 6.44 -18.19
CA PRO A 20 6.72 7.18 -18.30
C PRO A 20 7.82 6.32 -18.91
N GLU A 21 8.77 6.95 -19.58
CA GLU A 21 9.96 6.28 -20.07
C GLU A 21 10.78 5.70 -18.90
N LEU A 22 11.15 4.45 -19.02
CA LEU A 22 11.91 3.72 -18.01
C LEU A 22 13.33 3.44 -18.48
N CYS A 23 14.22 3.18 -17.52
CA CYS A 23 15.57 2.76 -17.80
C CYS A 23 15.59 1.45 -18.61
N THR A 24 16.41 1.41 -19.65
CA THR A 24 16.59 0.23 -20.54
C THR A 24 17.92 -0.46 -20.35
N THR A 25 18.90 0.23 -19.75
CA THR A 25 20.25 -0.27 -19.50
C THR A 25 20.43 -0.54 -18.02
N LEU A 26 20.87 -1.75 -17.68
CA LEU A 26 21.12 -2.14 -16.29
C LEU A 26 22.45 -1.53 -15.82
N PRO A 27 22.49 -0.71 -14.75
CA PRO A 27 23.75 -0.20 -14.21
C PRO A 27 24.54 -1.33 -13.55
N GLY A 28 25.88 -1.24 -13.63
CA GLY A 28 26.75 -2.23 -13.01
C GLY A 28 26.81 -2.14 -11.49
N GLN A 29 26.58 -0.93 -10.93
CA GLN A 29 26.68 -0.66 -9.49
C GLN A 29 25.73 0.47 -9.07
N VAL A 30 25.13 0.32 -7.88
CA VAL A 30 24.28 1.33 -7.22
C VAL A 30 24.49 1.30 -5.71
N ASP A 31 24.10 2.38 -5.02
CA ASP A 31 24.08 2.38 -3.55
C ASP A 31 22.93 1.52 -3.02
N VAL A 32 21.73 1.69 -3.57
CA VAL A 32 20.52 0.99 -3.12
C VAL A 32 19.82 0.34 -4.30
N LEU A 33 19.57 -0.96 -4.19
CA LEU A 33 18.73 -1.70 -5.12
C LEU A 33 17.42 -2.08 -4.42
N VAL A 34 16.29 -1.72 -5.04
CA VAL A 34 14.95 -2.03 -4.55
C VAL A 34 14.31 -3.09 -5.44
N VAL A 35 13.84 -4.19 -4.85
CA VAL A 35 13.15 -5.27 -5.55
C VAL A 35 11.64 -5.09 -5.38
N GLY A 36 10.97 -4.75 -6.47
CA GLY A 36 9.54 -4.46 -6.52
C GLY A 36 9.23 -2.97 -6.57
N SER A 37 8.47 -2.56 -7.58
CA SER A 37 8.06 -1.19 -7.86
C SER A 37 6.66 -0.83 -7.36
N GLY A 38 6.15 -1.54 -6.35
CA GLY A 38 4.90 -1.20 -5.67
C GLY A 38 5.03 0.06 -4.78
N TYR A 39 3.97 0.42 -4.06
CA TYR A 39 3.99 1.60 -3.17
C TYR A 39 5.19 1.63 -2.23
N THR A 40 5.50 0.51 -1.57
CA THR A 40 6.62 0.41 -0.63
C THR A 40 7.96 0.63 -1.32
N GLY A 41 8.17 -0.02 -2.47
CA GLY A 41 9.43 0.08 -3.21
C GLY A 41 9.69 1.48 -3.75
N LEU A 42 8.70 2.08 -4.42
CA LEU A 42 8.83 3.44 -4.94
C LEU A 42 8.99 4.48 -3.81
N SER A 43 8.22 4.35 -2.72
CA SER A 43 8.38 5.25 -1.57
C SER A 43 9.76 5.15 -0.93
N ALA A 44 10.32 3.94 -0.80
CA ALA A 44 11.67 3.75 -0.30
C ALA A 44 12.72 4.33 -1.26
N ALA A 45 12.55 4.09 -2.56
CA ALA A 45 13.46 4.61 -3.60
C ALA A 45 13.50 6.14 -3.63
N ILE A 46 12.36 6.81 -3.53
CA ILE A 46 12.28 8.27 -3.43
C ILE A 46 13.08 8.78 -2.22
N GLN A 47 12.93 8.13 -1.06
CA GLN A 47 13.63 8.57 0.16
C GLN A 47 15.15 8.34 0.05
N THR A 48 15.59 7.21 -0.50
CA THR A 48 17.00 6.91 -0.67
C THR A 48 17.68 7.85 -1.67
N ALA A 49 17.01 8.14 -2.80
CA ALA A 49 17.51 9.08 -3.80
C ALA A 49 17.56 10.52 -3.27
N ARG A 50 16.52 10.99 -2.58
CA ARG A 50 16.52 12.30 -1.88
C ARG A 50 17.59 12.39 -0.80
N GLY A 51 18.01 11.26 -0.23
CA GLY A 51 19.16 11.13 0.67
C GLY A 51 20.53 11.10 -0.04
N GLY A 52 20.58 11.37 -1.35
CA GLY A 52 21.83 11.44 -2.13
C GLY A 52 22.40 10.06 -2.53
N ARG A 53 21.58 8.99 -2.57
CA ARG A 53 21.98 7.64 -2.93
C ARG A 53 21.61 7.33 -4.36
N THR A 54 22.53 6.77 -5.15
CA THR A 54 22.18 6.16 -6.42
C THR A 54 21.23 4.97 -6.18
N THR A 55 20.04 5.03 -6.78
CA THR A 55 18.96 4.08 -6.46
C THR A 55 18.37 3.48 -7.73
N LEU A 56 18.30 2.13 -7.76
CA LEU A 56 17.70 1.35 -8.83
C LEU A 56 16.50 0.56 -8.30
N VAL A 57 15.37 0.63 -8.98
CA VAL A 57 14.19 -0.21 -8.72
C VAL A 57 14.04 -1.22 -9.85
N LEU A 58 13.95 -2.51 -9.51
CA LEU A 58 13.71 -3.60 -10.44
C LEU A 58 12.35 -4.24 -10.19
N ASP A 59 11.59 -4.48 -11.25
CA ASP A 59 10.35 -5.24 -11.20
C ASP A 59 10.37 -6.39 -12.21
N SER A 60 9.71 -7.49 -11.88
CA SER A 60 9.57 -8.64 -12.77
C SER A 60 8.65 -8.39 -13.96
N ASP A 61 7.69 -7.46 -13.75
CA ASP A 61 6.66 -7.07 -14.71
C ASP A 61 6.72 -5.57 -14.99
N ASP A 62 5.66 -5.02 -15.53
CA ASP A 62 5.49 -3.57 -15.62
C ASP A 62 5.41 -2.95 -14.20
N PRO A 63 5.99 -1.77 -13.96
CA PRO A 63 5.88 -1.09 -12.69
C PRO A 63 4.41 -0.92 -12.26
N GLY A 64 4.09 -1.46 -11.08
CA GLY A 64 2.74 -1.41 -10.55
C GLY A 64 1.82 -2.55 -11.03
N PHE A 65 2.33 -3.57 -11.71
CA PHE A 65 1.53 -4.73 -12.09
C PHE A 65 0.82 -5.40 -10.90
N GLY A 66 1.42 -5.38 -9.72
CA GLY A 66 0.91 -6.05 -8.51
C GLY A 66 -0.24 -5.33 -7.80
N CYS A 67 -0.44 -5.65 -6.52
CA CYS A 67 -1.56 -5.18 -5.68
C CYS A 67 -1.69 -3.65 -5.58
N SER A 68 -0.60 -2.90 -5.78
CA SER A 68 -0.61 -1.44 -5.62
C SER A 68 -1.56 -0.73 -6.57
N THR A 69 -1.85 -1.31 -7.73
CA THR A 69 -2.80 -0.75 -8.70
C THR A 69 -4.12 -1.51 -8.81
N ARG A 70 -4.32 -2.54 -7.99
CA ARG A 70 -5.46 -3.47 -8.05
C ARG A 70 -6.28 -3.54 -6.76
N ASN A 71 -6.06 -2.61 -5.84
CA ASN A 71 -6.79 -2.57 -4.57
C ASN A 71 -8.02 -1.65 -4.66
N GLY A 72 -8.85 -1.64 -3.61
CA GLY A 72 -10.08 -0.86 -3.57
C GLY A 72 -9.92 0.63 -3.32
N GLY A 73 -8.71 1.15 -3.20
CA GLY A 73 -8.45 2.58 -3.01
C GLY A 73 -8.94 3.16 -1.67
N GLN A 74 -9.16 2.33 -0.66
CA GLN A 74 -9.60 2.78 0.66
C GLN A 74 -8.40 3.01 1.59
N ILE A 75 -8.33 4.20 2.19
CA ILE A 75 -7.34 4.55 3.20
C ILE A 75 -8.04 4.68 4.55
N SER A 76 -7.61 3.91 5.52
CA SER A 76 -8.22 3.85 6.85
C SER A 76 -7.17 3.87 7.97
N THR A 77 -7.65 4.14 9.19
CA THR A 77 -6.83 4.08 10.42
C THR A 77 -6.69 2.65 10.96
N SER A 78 -7.24 1.65 10.28
CA SER A 78 -7.35 0.29 10.78
C SER A 78 -5.99 -0.40 10.91
N VAL A 79 -5.62 -0.78 12.11
CA VAL A 79 -4.49 -1.66 12.41
C VAL A 79 -5.01 -2.94 13.05
N LYS A 80 -4.57 -4.08 12.58
CA LYS A 80 -4.89 -5.38 13.19
C LYS A 80 -3.62 -6.00 13.77
N PRO A 81 -3.72 -6.77 14.85
CA PRO A 81 -4.89 -7.14 15.64
C PRO A 81 -5.50 -6.01 16.49
N SER A 82 -6.60 -6.32 17.23
CA SER A 82 -7.24 -5.37 18.16
C SER A 82 -6.29 -4.89 19.25
N LEU A 83 -6.60 -3.76 19.88
CA LEU A 83 -5.83 -3.20 21.00
C LEU A 83 -5.66 -4.23 22.15
N GLU A 84 -6.71 -4.98 22.46
CA GLU A 84 -6.67 -6.02 23.48
C GLU A 84 -5.64 -7.11 23.16
N LYS A 85 -5.67 -7.68 21.95
CA LYS A 85 -4.72 -8.70 21.50
C LYS A 85 -3.28 -8.19 21.46
N LEU A 86 -3.10 -6.95 21.03
CA LEU A 86 -1.79 -6.29 21.03
C LEU A 86 -1.30 -6.07 22.46
N SER A 87 -2.19 -5.62 23.37
CA SER A 87 -1.86 -5.40 24.78
C SER A 87 -1.45 -6.68 25.49
N ALA A 88 -2.16 -7.77 25.23
CA ALA A 88 -1.80 -9.09 25.77
C ALA A 88 -0.42 -9.56 25.30
N LYS A 89 -0.02 -9.23 24.05
CA LYS A 89 1.24 -9.66 23.46
C LYS A 89 2.43 -8.76 23.79
N PHE A 90 2.22 -7.45 23.83
CA PHE A 90 3.30 -6.46 23.86
C PHE A 90 3.22 -5.47 25.05
N GLY A 91 2.21 -5.59 25.88
CA GLY A 91 1.88 -4.62 26.93
C GLY A 91 1.05 -3.44 26.40
N PRO A 92 0.29 -2.74 27.28
CA PRO A 92 -0.69 -1.74 26.89
C PRO A 92 -0.07 -0.50 26.23
N GLU A 93 1.08 -0.05 26.69
CA GLU A 93 1.75 1.13 26.13
C GLU A 93 2.20 0.90 24.68
N LYS A 94 2.91 -0.21 24.42
CA LYS A 94 3.38 -0.57 23.10
C LYS A 94 2.20 -0.85 22.15
N ALA A 95 1.14 -1.45 22.65
CA ALA A 95 -0.07 -1.69 21.88
C ALA A 95 -0.74 -0.38 21.41
N ARG A 96 -0.85 0.63 22.29
CA ARG A 96 -1.38 1.95 21.91
C ARG A 96 -0.50 2.62 20.85
N ARG A 97 0.84 2.56 21.00
CA ARG A 97 1.77 3.10 20.00
C ARG A 97 1.60 2.42 18.64
N ILE A 98 1.48 1.10 18.61
CA ILE A 98 1.22 0.35 17.35
C ILE A 98 -0.10 0.80 16.72
N ARG A 99 -1.15 1.00 17.52
CA ARG A 99 -2.45 1.45 17.02
C ARG A 99 -2.42 2.89 16.49
N ALA A 100 -1.70 3.78 17.17
CA ALA A 100 -1.52 5.17 16.76
C ALA A 100 -0.85 5.29 15.37
N GLU A 101 -0.01 4.33 14.97
CA GLU A 101 0.61 4.32 13.64
C GLU A 101 -0.42 4.21 12.50
N GLY A 102 -1.59 3.62 12.73
CA GLY A 102 -2.67 3.63 11.74
C GLY A 102 -3.22 5.03 11.46
N VAL A 103 -3.37 5.85 12.49
CA VAL A 103 -3.79 7.26 12.38
C VAL A 103 -2.68 8.09 11.75
N ASN A 104 -1.43 7.91 12.23
CA ASN A 104 -0.25 8.60 11.69
C ASN A 104 -0.06 8.31 10.20
N ALA A 105 -0.21 7.05 9.78
CA ALA A 105 -0.08 6.63 8.39
C ALA A 105 -1.13 7.28 7.48
N LEU A 106 -2.40 7.36 7.92
CA LEU A 106 -3.45 8.05 7.17
C LEU A 106 -3.14 9.54 7.00
N HIS A 107 -2.74 10.22 8.09
CA HIS A 107 -2.36 11.62 8.04
C HIS A 107 -1.12 11.85 7.17
N TRP A 108 -0.14 10.93 7.27
CA TRP A 108 1.07 11.01 6.44
C TRP A 108 0.74 10.92 4.95
N VAL A 109 -0.10 9.95 4.53
CA VAL A 109 -0.49 9.82 3.12
C VAL A 109 -1.19 11.06 2.61
N ARG A 110 -2.11 11.64 3.40
CA ARG A 110 -2.81 12.88 3.04
C ARG A 110 -1.84 14.04 2.85
N ASN A 111 -1.01 14.29 3.86
CA ASN A 111 -0.03 15.37 3.84
C ASN A 111 1.00 15.19 2.72
N PHE A 112 1.47 13.97 2.50
CA PHE A 112 2.39 13.66 1.42
C PHE A 112 1.75 13.93 0.04
N THR A 113 0.53 13.48 -0.17
CA THR A 113 -0.20 13.71 -1.42
C THR A 113 -0.40 15.20 -1.70
N GLU A 114 -0.75 15.97 -0.68
CA GLU A 114 -0.94 17.42 -0.78
C GLU A 114 0.40 18.15 -0.99
N THR A 115 1.42 17.84 -0.21
CA THR A 115 2.75 18.49 -0.27
C THR A 115 3.45 18.24 -1.61
N GLU A 116 3.34 17.01 -2.15
CA GLU A 116 3.95 16.65 -3.42
C GLU A 116 3.04 16.98 -4.63
N GLY A 117 1.83 17.48 -4.40
CA GLY A 117 0.88 17.86 -5.44
C GLY A 117 0.44 16.68 -6.33
N LEU A 118 0.19 15.49 -5.73
CA LEU A 118 -0.11 14.27 -6.48
C LEU A 118 -1.56 14.28 -7.00
N ASP A 119 -1.74 14.11 -8.30
CA ASP A 119 -3.06 13.94 -8.93
C ASP A 119 -3.51 12.47 -8.87
N CYS A 120 -4.15 12.10 -7.78
CA CYS A 120 -4.55 10.72 -7.52
C CYS A 120 -5.97 10.58 -6.96
N ASP A 121 -6.82 11.58 -7.18
CA ASP A 121 -8.22 11.60 -6.71
C ASP A 121 -8.36 11.32 -5.21
N LEU A 122 -7.41 11.74 -4.38
CA LEU A 122 -7.51 11.61 -2.94
C LEU A 122 -8.66 12.45 -2.40
N ARG A 123 -9.61 11.81 -1.71
CA ARG A 123 -10.78 12.47 -1.13
C ARG A 123 -11.03 12.00 0.30
N ARG A 124 -11.18 12.94 1.23
CA ARG A 124 -11.67 12.67 2.59
C ARG A 124 -13.19 12.57 2.56
N VAL A 125 -13.72 11.42 2.22
CA VAL A 125 -15.16 11.17 2.05
C VAL A 125 -15.76 10.40 3.20
N GLY A 126 -14.95 9.97 4.18
CA GLY A 126 -15.35 9.06 5.22
C GLY A 126 -15.57 7.63 4.70
N ARG A 127 -15.99 6.76 5.61
CA ARG A 127 -16.36 5.38 5.31
C ARG A 127 -17.56 4.98 6.14
N PHE A 128 -18.64 4.58 5.50
CA PHE A 128 -19.74 3.93 6.16
C PHE A 128 -19.50 2.42 6.26
N HIS A 129 -19.44 1.89 7.48
CA HIS A 129 -19.33 0.47 7.76
C HIS A 129 -20.72 -0.06 8.13
N ALA A 130 -21.39 -0.66 7.15
CA ALA A 130 -22.76 -1.15 7.30
C ALA A 130 -22.83 -2.44 8.12
N ALA A 131 -23.85 -2.55 8.96
CA ALA A 131 -24.13 -3.73 9.78
C ALA A 131 -25.03 -4.73 9.03
N HIS A 132 -24.64 -6.00 9.00
CA HIS A 132 -25.40 -7.07 8.34
C HIS A 132 -26.53 -7.65 9.21
N THR A 133 -26.48 -7.45 10.52
CA THR A 133 -27.49 -7.88 11.49
C THR A 133 -27.66 -6.84 12.59
N PRO A 134 -28.79 -6.83 13.36
CA PRO A 134 -28.93 -5.96 14.53
C PRO A 134 -27.80 -6.12 15.54
N GLN A 135 -27.38 -7.35 15.85
CA GLN A 135 -26.28 -7.65 16.78
C GLN A 135 -24.96 -7.10 16.26
N HIS A 136 -24.73 -7.17 14.92
CA HIS A 136 -23.54 -6.58 14.31
C HIS A 136 -23.54 -5.05 14.46
N TYR A 137 -24.70 -4.39 14.34
CA TYR A 137 -24.83 -2.96 14.58
C TYR A 137 -24.40 -2.57 16.00
N GLU A 138 -24.93 -3.26 17.02
CA GLU A 138 -24.55 -3.01 18.42
C GLU A 138 -23.05 -3.22 18.66
N THR A 139 -22.46 -4.20 18.00
CA THR A 139 -21.02 -4.46 18.10
C THR A 139 -20.20 -3.34 17.46
N LEU A 140 -20.58 -2.90 16.25
CA LEU A 140 -19.92 -1.78 15.57
C LEU A 140 -20.00 -0.48 16.35
N VAL A 141 -21.16 -0.19 16.97
CA VAL A 141 -21.33 1.01 17.82
C VAL A 141 -20.38 0.98 19.01
N ARG A 142 -20.32 -0.14 19.75
CA ARG A 142 -19.39 -0.28 20.88
C ARG A 142 -17.93 -0.16 20.47
N GLU A 143 -17.56 -0.79 19.37
CA GLU A 143 -16.19 -0.67 18.83
C GLU A 143 -15.86 0.77 18.43
N ALA A 144 -16.78 1.47 17.79
CA ALA A 144 -16.58 2.87 17.41
C ALA A 144 -16.43 3.79 18.62
N GLU A 145 -17.21 3.57 19.69
CA GLU A 145 -17.08 4.31 20.96
C GLU A 145 -15.71 4.07 21.62
N GLN A 146 -15.23 2.82 21.61
CA GLN A 146 -13.89 2.48 22.09
C GLN A 146 -12.79 3.16 21.26
N LEU A 147 -12.88 3.11 19.94
CA LEU A 147 -11.93 3.76 19.05
C LEU A 147 -11.90 5.28 19.26
N ARG A 148 -13.06 5.90 19.42
CA ARG A 148 -13.17 7.33 19.70
C ARG A 148 -12.57 7.71 21.05
N SER A 149 -12.89 6.96 22.11
CA SER A 149 -12.44 7.28 23.47
C SER A 149 -10.98 6.92 23.74
N GLN A 150 -10.45 5.85 23.14
CA GLN A 150 -9.12 5.33 23.44
C GLN A 150 -8.07 5.70 22.39
N GLU A 151 -8.49 5.93 21.13
CA GLU A 151 -7.58 6.11 20.00
C GLU A 151 -7.83 7.45 19.25
N ASN A 152 -8.78 8.27 19.73
CA ASN A 152 -9.17 9.57 19.14
C ASN A 152 -9.55 9.46 17.64
N ILE A 153 -10.20 8.34 17.25
CA ILE A 153 -10.66 8.12 15.87
C ILE A 153 -12.08 8.67 15.76
N GLU A 154 -12.27 9.70 14.95
CA GLU A 154 -13.58 10.28 14.67
C GLU A 154 -14.53 9.27 14.05
N SER A 155 -15.61 8.96 14.76
CA SER A 155 -16.65 8.04 14.32
C SER A 155 -17.99 8.32 14.98
N PHE A 156 -19.08 8.03 14.27
CA PHE A 156 -20.44 8.15 14.83
C PHE A 156 -21.34 7.02 14.29
N ALA A 157 -22.29 6.64 15.14
CA ALA A 157 -23.27 5.64 14.78
C ALA A 157 -24.39 6.24 13.91
N VAL A 158 -24.85 5.46 12.93
CA VAL A 158 -25.98 5.78 12.05
C VAL A 158 -27.03 4.69 12.23
N PRO A 159 -28.18 4.96 12.86
CA PRO A 159 -29.23 3.96 13.02
C PRO A 159 -29.86 3.58 11.68
N ARG A 160 -30.53 2.42 11.65
CA ARG A 160 -31.18 1.93 10.42
C ARG A 160 -32.15 2.93 9.81
N SER A 161 -32.89 3.68 10.64
CA SER A 161 -33.82 4.71 10.20
C SER A 161 -33.18 5.86 9.42
N GLU A 162 -31.85 6.07 9.59
CA GLU A 162 -31.10 7.16 8.97
C GLU A 162 -30.10 6.66 7.92
N GLN A 163 -29.92 5.35 7.76
CA GLN A 163 -28.86 4.78 6.92
C GLN A 163 -28.92 5.22 5.44
N ARG A 164 -30.10 5.64 4.95
CA ARG A 164 -30.25 6.15 3.58
C ARG A 164 -29.48 7.45 3.31
N ARG A 165 -29.03 8.15 4.34
CA ARG A 165 -28.11 9.30 4.18
C ARG A 165 -26.71 8.86 3.73
N GLU A 166 -26.31 7.65 4.10
CA GLU A 166 -24.97 7.10 3.84
C GLU A 166 -24.98 6.07 2.70
N LEU A 167 -26.05 5.29 2.58
CA LEU A 167 -26.14 4.20 1.62
C LEU A 167 -27.57 4.07 1.07
N GLY A 168 -27.74 4.10 -0.23
CA GLY A 168 -29.02 4.01 -0.92
C GLY A 168 -29.66 2.60 -0.90
N SER A 169 -29.59 1.90 0.26
CA SER A 169 -30.09 0.53 0.40
C SER A 169 -30.71 0.31 1.78
N ASP A 170 -31.76 -0.53 1.84
CA ASP A 170 -32.40 -0.98 3.08
C ASP A 170 -31.93 -2.38 3.54
N ALA A 171 -30.94 -2.94 2.86
CA ALA A 171 -30.43 -4.29 3.12
C ALA A 171 -29.64 -4.42 4.44
N TYR A 172 -29.31 -3.31 5.07
CA TYR A 172 -28.47 -3.25 6.27
C TYR A 172 -29.25 -2.77 7.50
N PHE A 173 -28.61 -2.86 8.66
CA PHE A 173 -29.21 -2.53 9.97
C PHE A 173 -28.57 -1.29 10.59
N GLY A 174 -28.27 -0.25 9.79
CA GLY A 174 -27.50 0.89 10.19
C GLY A 174 -25.99 0.61 10.05
N GLY A 175 -25.14 1.37 10.73
CA GLY A 175 -23.70 1.22 10.68
C GLY A 175 -22.97 2.29 11.45
N VAL A 176 -21.69 2.44 11.17
CA VAL A 176 -20.80 3.45 11.72
C VAL A 176 -20.09 4.20 10.61
N VAL A 177 -20.04 5.52 10.70
CA VAL A 177 -19.23 6.38 9.84
C VAL A 177 -17.91 6.66 10.53
N PHE A 178 -16.80 6.51 9.78
CA PHE A 178 -15.46 6.97 10.15
C PHE A 178 -15.11 8.18 9.29
N SER A 179 -15.17 9.37 9.87
CA SER A 179 -15.13 10.65 9.13
C SER A 179 -13.79 10.94 8.45
N ASP A 180 -12.69 10.47 9.02
CA ASP A 180 -11.33 10.73 8.51
C ASP A 180 -10.87 9.80 7.41
N HIS A 181 -11.58 8.69 7.19
CA HIS A 181 -11.19 7.76 6.16
C HIS A 181 -11.27 8.39 4.77
N CYS A 182 -10.37 7.98 3.89
CA CYS A 182 -10.24 8.55 2.55
C CYS A 182 -10.43 7.49 1.47
N SER A 183 -10.74 7.95 0.27
CA SER A 183 -10.62 7.20 -0.96
C SER A 183 -9.52 7.79 -1.84
N ILE A 184 -8.90 6.94 -2.65
CA ILE A 184 -7.85 7.32 -3.59
C ILE A 184 -7.99 6.48 -4.86
N HIS A 185 -7.55 7.00 -6.00
CA HIS A 185 -7.39 6.20 -7.21
C HIS A 185 -6.04 5.46 -7.14
N PRO A 186 -6.02 4.15 -6.88
CA PRO A 186 -4.77 3.44 -6.55
C PRO A 186 -3.75 3.46 -7.69
N ALA A 187 -4.18 3.33 -8.94
CA ALA A 187 -3.26 3.32 -10.06
C ALA A 187 -2.70 4.72 -10.38
N LYS A 188 -3.49 5.79 -10.23
CA LYS A 188 -2.98 7.17 -10.32
C LYS A 188 -1.96 7.45 -9.21
N PHE A 189 -2.26 7.07 -7.96
CA PHE A 189 -1.31 7.25 -6.86
C PHE A 189 0.01 6.51 -7.12
N HIS A 190 -0.04 5.29 -7.63
CA HIS A 190 1.16 4.57 -8.06
C HIS A 190 1.92 5.31 -9.16
N ARG A 191 1.21 5.81 -10.18
CA ARG A 191 1.80 6.56 -11.29
C ARG A 191 2.49 7.83 -10.82
N GLU A 192 1.90 8.53 -9.87
CA GLU A 192 2.49 9.71 -9.26
C GLU A 192 3.74 9.38 -8.43
N LEU A 193 3.75 8.28 -7.68
CA LEU A 193 4.96 7.79 -7.01
C LEU A 193 6.07 7.43 -8.01
N LEU A 194 5.73 6.79 -9.12
CA LEU A 194 6.68 6.49 -10.18
C LEU A 194 7.26 7.79 -10.78
N ARG A 195 6.41 8.78 -11.07
CA ARG A 195 6.85 10.10 -11.56
C ARG A 195 7.79 10.78 -10.57
N LEU A 196 7.46 10.77 -9.28
CA LEU A 196 8.33 11.33 -8.24
C LEU A 196 9.67 10.60 -8.14
N ALA A 197 9.68 9.27 -8.26
CA ALA A 197 10.90 8.49 -8.25
C ALA A 197 11.82 8.88 -9.42
N LEU A 198 11.26 8.95 -10.63
CA LEU A 198 12.00 9.36 -11.83
C LEU A 198 12.51 10.82 -11.72
N THR A 199 11.71 11.73 -11.18
CA THR A 199 12.12 13.13 -10.94
C THR A 199 13.23 13.26 -9.88
N ALA A 200 13.35 12.27 -8.99
CA ALA A 200 14.41 12.17 -7.99
C ALA A 200 15.63 11.36 -8.50
N ASP A 201 15.77 11.19 -9.80
CA ASP A 201 16.85 10.45 -10.47
C ASP A 201 16.93 8.97 -10.06
N VAL A 202 15.80 8.36 -9.67
CA VAL A 202 15.72 6.90 -9.47
C VAL A 202 15.64 6.21 -10.84
N GLU A 203 16.53 5.27 -11.07
CA GLU A 203 16.42 4.38 -12.21
C GLU A 203 15.36 3.30 -11.94
N VAL A 204 14.39 3.14 -12.83
CA VAL A 204 13.32 2.13 -12.69
C VAL A 204 13.32 1.24 -13.93
N MET A 205 13.41 -0.06 -13.74
CA MET A 205 13.42 -1.04 -14.84
C MET A 205 12.35 -2.11 -14.59
N GLY A 206 11.39 -2.21 -15.49
CA GLY A 206 10.44 -3.31 -15.57
C GLY A 206 10.99 -4.50 -16.35
N HIS A 207 10.27 -5.62 -16.32
CA HIS A 207 10.64 -6.88 -16.98
C HIS A 207 12.09 -7.28 -16.69
N CYS A 208 12.52 -7.05 -15.43
CA CYS A 208 13.86 -7.37 -14.95
C CYS A 208 13.76 -8.09 -13.59
N ALA A 209 13.35 -9.34 -13.63
CA ALA A 209 13.21 -10.17 -12.43
C ALA A 209 14.57 -10.37 -11.74
N VAL A 210 14.62 -10.10 -10.43
CA VAL A 210 15.74 -10.49 -9.58
C VAL A 210 15.63 -11.97 -9.27
N THR A 211 16.67 -12.73 -9.58
CA THR A 211 16.69 -14.19 -9.44
C THR A 211 17.52 -14.67 -8.24
N ARG A 212 18.51 -13.87 -7.81
CA ARG A 212 19.40 -14.21 -6.71
C ARG A 212 19.95 -12.94 -6.05
N ILE A 213 20.12 -12.97 -4.74
CA ILE A 213 20.80 -11.93 -3.96
C ILE A 213 21.84 -12.63 -3.10
N GLU A 214 23.10 -12.28 -3.27
CA GLU A 214 24.21 -12.84 -2.50
C GLU A 214 24.95 -11.73 -1.75
N ARG A 215 25.24 -11.99 -0.49
CA ARG A 215 26.02 -11.06 0.31
C ARG A 215 27.51 -11.20 -0.05
N THR A 216 28.14 -10.07 -0.26
CA THR A 216 29.58 -9.95 -0.49
C THR A 216 30.28 -9.23 0.67
N SER A 217 31.58 -9.05 0.60
CA SER A 217 32.33 -8.27 1.59
C SER A 217 32.00 -6.79 1.59
N SER A 218 31.50 -6.25 0.46
CA SER A 218 31.23 -4.81 0.26
C SER A 218 29.73 -4.47 0.08
N GLY A 219 28.83 -5.44 0.20
CA GLY A 219 27.40 -5.24 -0.03
C GLY A 219 26.73 -6.51 -0.56
N PHE A 220 26.10 -6.41 -1.71
CA PHE A 220 25.34 -7.49 -2.33
C PHE A 220 25.61 -7.57 -3.83
N GLU A 221 25.70 -8.78 -4.32
CA GLU A 221 25.61 -9.09 -5.74
C GLU A 221 24.18 -9.53 -6.04
N VAL A 222 23.53 -8.85 -6.99
CA VAL A 222 22.14 -9.08 -7.36
C VAL A 222 22.09 -9.56 -8.80
N ASN A 223 21.70 -10.82 -8.97
CA ASN A 223 21.53 -11.44 -10.28
C ASN A 223 20.12 -11.19 -10.81
N THR A 224 20.01 -10.81 -12.05
CA THR A 224 18.74 -10.52 -12.73
C THR A 224 18.64 -11.24 -14.06
N ALA A 225 17.46 -11.21 -14.67
CA ALA A 225 17.25 -11.72 -16.02
C ALA A 225 18.06 -10.96 -17.10
N LYS A 226 18.55 -9.75 -16.80
CA LYS A 226 19.27 -8.88 -17.74
C LYS A 226 20.76 -8.71 -17.42
N GLY A 227 21.25 -9.28 -16.33
CA GLY A 227 22.65 -9.16 -15.91
C GLY A 227 22.82 -9.11 -14.41
N VAL A 228 23.97 -8.62 -13.94
CA VAL A 228 24.36 -8.56 -12.53
C VAL A 228 24.56 -7.11 -12.10
N VAL A 229 24.06 -6.75 -10.93
CA VAL A 229 24.25 -5.43 -10.31
C VAL A 229 24.92 -5.59 -8.95
N GLN A 230 25.94 -4.79 -8.67
CA GLN A 230 26.51 -4.65 -7.33
C GLN A 230 25.74 -3.57 -6.58
N ALA A 231 25.24 -3.88 -5.39
CA ALA A 231 24.51 -2.94 -4.55
C ALA A 231 25.10 -2.91 -3.14
N ARG A 232 25.21 -1.72 -2.55
CA ARG A 232 25.63 -1.62 -1.16
C ARG A 232 24.52 -2.11 -0.21
N ASP A 233 23.29 -1.71 -0.48
CA ASP A 233 22.10 -2.07 0.28
C ASP A 233 21.01 -2.61 -0.66
N VAL A 234 20.21 -3.58 -0.18
CA VAL A 234 19.08 -4.13 -0.93
C VAL A 234 17.80 -4.02 -0.10
N ILE A 235 16.75 -3.46 -0.70
CA ILE A 235 15.41 -3.38 -0.12
C ILE A 235 14.50 -4.37 -0.87
N VAL A 236 13.94 -5.35 -0.17
CA VAL A 236 12.96 -6.30 -0.73
C VAL A 236 11.56 -5.81 -0.44
N ALA A 237 10.83 -5.39 -1.48
CA ALA A 237 9.48 -4.81 -1.41
C ALA A 237 8.47 -5.62 -2.23
N THR A 238 8.60 -6.93 -2.24
CA THR A 238 7.84 -7.87 -3.08
C THR A 238 6.46 -8.26 -2.53
N ASN A 239 6.08 -7.79 -1.33
CA ASN A 239 4.80 -8.09 -0.68
C ASN A 239 4.44 -9.59 -0.74
N GLY A 240 3.22 -9.94 -1.14
CA GLY A 240 2.73 -11.31 -1.32
C GLY A 240 3.35 -12.07 -2.49
N TYR A 241 4.07 -11.38 -3.39
CA TYR A 241 4.81 -11.99 -4.51
C TYR A 241 6.20 -12.49 -4.12
N THR A 242 6.47 -12.64 -2.82
CA THR A 242 7.73 -13.17 -2.28
C THR A 242 7.96 -14.61 -2.76
N THR A 243 9.10 -14.83 -3.41
CA THR A 243 9.49 -16.12 -3.98
C THR A 243 10.65 -16.75 -3.21
N ALA A 244 11.26 -17.82 -3.79
CA ALA A 244 12.49 -18.43 -3.29
C ALA A 244 13.70 -17.47 -3.25
N LEU A 245 13.59 -16.25 -3.78
CA LEU A 245 14.55 -15.17 -3.61
C LEU A 245 14.83 -14.86 -2.14
N THR A 246 13.78 -14.93 -1.31
CA THR A 246 13.85 -14.75 0.15
C THR A 246 13.10 -15.86 0.88
N PRO A 247 13.68 -17.07 1.01
CA PRO A 247 12.98 -18.25 1.51
C PRO A 247 12.44 -18.10 2.93
N TRP A 248 13.10 -17.27 3.75
CA TRP A 248 12.65 -16.99 5.11
C TRP A 248 11.34 -16.18 5.11
N LEU A 249 11.22 -15.17 4.24
CA LEU A 249 10.00 -14.38 4.08
C LEU A 249 8.90 -15.19 3.40
N GLN A 250 9.20 -15.92 2.34
CA GLN A 250 8.25 -16.77 1.61
C GLN A 250 7.46 -17.71 2.52
N ARG A 251 8.11 -18.26 3.57
CA ARG A 251 7.45 -19.13 4.54
C ARG A 251 6.57 -18.39 5.55
N ARG A 252 6.53 -17.06 5.53
CA ARG A 252 5.81 -16.21 6.50
C ARG A 252 4.80 -15.27 5.87
N VAL A 253 4.88 -15.08 4.58
CA VAL A 253 3.96 -14.24 3.80
C VAL A 253 3.04 -15.15 2.99
N ILE A 254 1.75 -15.09 3.29
CA ILE A 254 0.73 -15.86 2.57
C ILE A 254 -0.06 -14.86 1.71
N PRO A 255 0.02 -14.95 0.37
CA PRO A 255 -0.79 -14.11 -0.50
C PRO A 255 -2.26 -14.53 -0.40
N ILE A 256 -3.14 -13.57 -0.14
CA ILE A 256 -4.59 -13.79 -0.11
C ILE A 256 -5.19 -12.93 -1.23
N GLY A 257 -5.86 -13.59 -2.17
CA GLY A 257 -6.66 -12.90 -3.19
C GLY A 257 -7.98 -12.42 -2.60
N SER A 258 -8.42 -11.26 -2.98
CA SER A 258 -9.70 -10.67 -2.60
C SER A 258 -10.51 -10.28 -3.84
#